data_f52e64cd6ddfc0d910ed175b95f2e572
#
_entry.id   f52e64cd6ddfc0d910ed175b95f2e572
#
_cell.length_a   1.000
_cell.length_b   1.000
_cell.length_c   1.000
_cell.angle_alpha   90.00
_cell.angle_beta   90.00
_cell.angle_gamma   90.00
#
_symmetry.space_group_name_H-M   'P 1'
#
loop_
_entity.id
_entity.type
_entity.pdbx_description
1 polymer ?
#
loop_
_entity_poly.entity_id
_entity_poly.type
_entity_poly.pdbx_seq_one_letter_code
_entity_poly.pdbx_strand_id
1 'polypeptide(L)'
;KYDCIVGVSGGKDSTRQAHWVRDRLGLNPLLVSCGYPPLQMTETGASNISNLISMGFDLEIITPAPQSSAQLSLVSFKKYGNVLKSTEMALHSSVPKIAIEKKISLILWGENDALQVGDSGAMGKNYFDANNLRNLNTLTEGGVEWILDKVDSYKAQIYIYPSKELFNKAKLDIMYLGPAWDDWSNDSNSI
;
A
#
# COMPACT_ATOMS: atom_id res chain seq x y z
N LYS A 1 19.41 10.19 2.73
CA LYS A 1 18.01 10.46 3.10
C LYS A 1 17.13 10.08 1.91
N TYR A 2 16.06 9.36 2.13
CA TYR A 2 15.10 9.04 1.07
C TYR A 2 14.27 10.27 0.70
N ASP A 3 13.97 10.42 -0.58
CA ASP A 3 13.18 11.53 -1.12
C ASP A 3 11.69 11.21 -1.14
N CYS A 4 11.35 9.93 -1.35
CA CYS A 4 9.99 9.44 -1.41
C CYS A 4 9.87 7.99 -0.93
N ILE A 5 8.64 7.55 -0.74
CA ILE A 5 8.30 6.14 -0.58
C ILE A 5 7.59 5.66 -1.84
N VAL A 6 7.92 4.44 -2.27
CA VAL A 6 7.18 3.74 -3.32
C VAL A 6 6.54 2.50 -2.70
N GLY A 7 5.21 2.40 -2.77
CA GLY A 7 4.49 1.19 -2.37
C GLY A 7 4.67 0.09 -3.41
N VAL A 8 5.15 -1.08 -2.99
CA VAL A 8 5.48 -2.17 -3.91
C VAL A 8 4.90 -3.51 -3.47
N SER A 9 4.45 -4.31 -4.44
CA SER A 9 4.10 -5.73 -4.25
C SER A 9 5.22 -6.67 -4.71
N GLY A 10 6.24 -6.15 -5.39
CA GLY A 10 7.26 -6.94 -6.09
C GLY A 10 6.83 -7.44 -7.48
N GLY A 11 5.58 -7.24 -7.88
CA GLY A 11 5.11 -7.52 -9.23
C GLY A 11 5.70 -6.54 -10.26
N LYS A 12 5.55 -6.88 -11.56
CA LYS A 12 6.11 -6.13 -12.69
C LYS A 12 5.79 -4.63 -12.66
N ASP A 13 4.54 -4.27 -12.35
CA ASP A 13 4.07 -2.88 -12.38
C ASP A 13 4.76 -2.04 -11.30
N SER A 14 4.80 -2.52 -10.06
CA SER A 14 5.48 -1.84 -8.96
C SER A 14 7.00 -1.82 -9.12
N THR A 15 7.58 -2.84 -9.77
CA THR A 15 9.01 -2.88 -10.10
C THR A 15 9.34 -1.82 -11.14
N ARG A 16 8.57 -1.73 -12.25
CA ARG A 16 8.71 -0.66 -13.24
C ARG A 16 8.63 0.72 -12.60
N GLN A 17 7.67 0.92 -11.72
CA GLN A 17 7.49 2.17 -10.99
C GLN A 17 8.74 2.52 -10.15
N ALA A 18 9.27 1.58 -9.37
CA ALA A 18 10.45 1.81 -8.55
C ALA A 18 11.66 2.21 -9.39
N HIS A 19 11.90 1.52 -10.52
CA HIS A 19 12.93 1.86 -11.48
C HIS A 19 12.74 3.26 -12.07
N TRP A 20 11.52 3.57 -12.51
CA TRP A 20 11.22 4.87 -13.10
C TRP A 20 11.47 6.03 -12.13
N VAL A 21 11.07 5.85 -10.86
CA VAL A 21 11.32 6.84 -9.81
C VAL A 21 12.81 7.06 -9.59
N ARG A 22 13.60 5.99 -9.52
CA ARG A 22 15.06 6.09 -9.36
C ARG A 22 15.75 6.60 -10.61
N ASP A 23 15.48 5.98 -11.76
CA ASP A 23 16.32 6.12 -12.94
C ASP A 23 15.87 7.27 -13.85
N ARG A 24 14.59 7.67 -13.80
CA ARG A 24 14.04 8.76 -14.61
C ARG A 24 13.78 10.04 -13.82
N LEU A 25 13.23 9.92 -12.59
CA LEU A 25 13.03 11.10 -11.76
C LEU A 25 14.30 11.46 -10.96
N GLY A 26 15.29 10.57 -10.88
CA GLY A 26 16.51 10.79 -10.10
C GLY A 26 16.28 10.89 -8.59
N LEU A 27 15.16 10.32 -8.10
CA LEU A 27 14.83 10.29 -6.67
C LEU A 27 15.41 9.05 -6.01
N ASN A 28 15.69 9.13 -4.71
CA ASN A 28 16.12 8.01 -3.89
C ASN A 28 14.92 7.43 -3.12
N PRO A 29 14.22 6.40 -3.64
CA PRO A 29 13.04 5.85 -3.01
C PRO A 29 13.39 4.87 -1.90
N LEU A 30 12.61 4.88 -0.80
CA LEU A 30 12.45 3.74 0.08
C LEU A 30 11.26 2.92 -0.42
N LEU A 31 11.47 1.65 -0.71
CA LEU A 31 10.37 0.76 -1.07
C LEU A 31 9.68 0.26 0.20
N VAL A 32 8.35 0.18 0.18
CA VAL A 32 7.56 -0.36 1.28
C VAL A 32 6.58 -1.39 0.73
N SER A 33 6.61 -2.58 1.31
CA SER A 33 5.71 -3.69 0.97
C SER A 33 4.88 -4.12 2.18
N CYS A 34 3.60 -4.38 1.97
CA CYS A 34 2.79 -5.11 2.93
C CYS A 34 2.92 -6.61 2.62
N GLY A 35 3.64 -7.33 3.49
CA GLY A 35 3.89 -8.76 3.33
C GLY A 35 2.68 -9.61 3.74
N TYR A 36 2.55 -10.78 3.12
CA TYR A 36 1.60 -11.79 3.58
C TYR A 36 2.22 -12.65 4.70
N PRO A 37 1.41 -13.26 5.57
CA PRO A 37 1.90 -14.28 6.49
C PRO A 37 2.66 -15.40 5.75
N PRO A 38 3.71 -15.99 6.35
CA PRO A 38 4.61 -16.93 5.64
C PRO A 38 3.93 -18.07 4.91
N LEU A 39 2.83 -18.61 5.46
CA LEU A 39 2.07 -19.70 4.82
C LEU A 39 1.27 -19.27 3.59
N GLN A 40 1.13 -17.97 3.37
CA GLN A 40 0.43 -17.40 2.21
C GLN A 40 1.41 -16.84 1.16
N MET A 41 2.70 -16.80 1.47
CA MET A 41 3.73 -16.33 0.56
C MET A 41 4.11 -17.46 -0.41
N THR A 42 3.96 -17.21 -1.70
CA THR A 42 4.42 -18.12 -2.75
C THR A 42 5.92 -17.95 -3.01
N GLU A 43 6.57 -18.95 -3.61
CA GLU A 43 7.97 -18.85 -4.07
C GLU A 43 8.15 -17.69 -5.04
N THR A 44 7.21 -17.48 -5.97
CA THR A 44 7.22 -16.34 -6.89
C THR A 44 7.15 -15.01 -6.14
N GLY A 45 6.28 -14.90 -5.12
CA GLY A 45 6.17 -13.68 -4.31
C GLY A 45 7.45 -13.38 -3.54
N ALA A 46 8.08 -14.40 -2.95
CA ALA A 46 9.37 -14.24 -2.27
C ALA A 46 10.49 -13.83 -3.25
N SER A 47 10.53 -14.46 -4.43
CA SER A 47 11.51 -14.14 -5.47
C SER A 47 11.34 -12.71 -5.99
N ASN A 48 10.12 -12.26 -6.19
CA ASN A 48 9.83 -10.90 -6.64
C ASN A 48 10.34 -9.84 -5.64
N ILE A 49 10.13 -10.07 -4.35
CA ILE A 49 10.67 -9.19 -3.30
C ILE A 49 12.19 -9.23 -3.26
N SER A 50 12.80 -10.43 -3.37
CA SER A 50 14.25 -10.61 -3.44
C SER A 50 14.87 -9.87 -4.63
N ASN A 51 14.18 -9.87 -5.77
CA ASN A 51 14.64 -9.18 -6.97
C ASN A 51 14.75 -7.66 -6.74
N LEU A 52 13.79 -7.02 -6.08
CA LEU A 52 13.87 -5.60 -5.76
C LEU A 52 15.13 -5.27 -4.95
N ILE A 53 15.47 -6.12 -3.96
CA ILE A 53 16.69 -5.95 -3.15
C ILE A 53 17.94 -6.12 -4.03
N SER A 54 17.95 -7.14 -4.90
CA SER A 54 19.05 -7.42 -5.82
C SER A 54 19.27 -6.30 -6.84
N MET A 55 18.23 -5.56 -7.18
CA MET A 55 18.28 -4.36 -8.03
C MET A 55 18.82 -3.12 -7.30
N GLY A 56 19.20 -3.26 -6.03
CA GLY A 56 19.83 -2.21 -5.22
C GLY A 56 18.84 -1.26 -4.54
N PHE A 57 17.60 -1.67 -4.35
CA PHE A 57 16.63 -0.88 -3.57
C PHE A 57 16.67 -1.24 -2.09
N ASP A 58 16.52 -0.24 -1.24
CA ASP A 58 16.19 -0.43 0.17
C ASP A 58 14.70 -0.72 0.30
N LEU A 59 14.36 -1.77 1.06
CA LEU A 59 12.98 -2.26 1.19
C LEU A 59 12.63 -2.51 2.65
N GLU A 60 11.49 -1.98 3.08
CA GLU A 60 10.83 -2.35 4.35
C GLU A 60 9.60 -3.20 4.07
N ILE A 61 9.47 -4.32 4.81
CA ILE A 61 8.32 -5.22 4.71
C ILE A 61 7.57 -5.23 6.04
N ILE A 62 6.28 -4.89 5.98
CA ILE A 62 5.39 -4.94 7.13
C ILE A 62 4.47 -6.15 6.96
N THR A 63 4.58 -7.11 7.87
CA THR A 63 3.78 -8.33 7.81
C THR A 63 2.85 -8.41 9.02
N PRO A 64 1.52 -8.49 8.82
CA PRO A 64 0.58 -8.75 9.90
C PRO A 64 0.87 -10.09 10.58
N ALA A 65 0.67 -10.16 11.91
CA ALA A 65 0.80 -11.42 12.64
C ALA A 65 -0.19 -12.48 12.08
N PRO A 66 0.26 -13.72 11.78
CA PRO A 66 -0.57 -14.72 11.11
C PRO A 66 -1.90 -15.02 11.80
N GLN A 67 -1.90 -15.10 13.12
CA GLN A 67 -3.12 -15.35 13.90
C GLN A 67 -4.12 -14.19 13.78
N SER A 68 -3.65 -12.94 13.89
CA SER A 68 -4.49 -11.75 13.74
C SER A 68 -5.04 -11.65 12.31
N SER A 69 -4.21 -11.92 11.31
CA SER A 69 -4.61 -11.92 9.90
C SER A 69 -5.72 -12.94 9.65
N ALA A 70 -5.54 -14.20 10.07
CA ALA A 70 -6.54 -15.24 9.89
C ALA A 70 -7.86 -14.92 10.63
N GLN A 71 -7.77 -14.44 11.87
CA GLN A 71 -8.94 -14.08 12.67
C GLN A 71 -9.73 -12.94 12.01
N LEU A 72 -9.05 -11.88 11.56
CA LEU A 72 -9.70 -10.74 10.93
C LEU A 72 -10.25 -11.09 9.55
N SER A 73 -9.58 -11.92 8.76
CA SER A 73 -10.12 -12.44 7.50
C SER A 73 -11.42 -13.21 7.71
N LEU A 74 -11.50 -14.06 8.74
CA LEU A 74 -12.73 -14.80 9.08
C LEU A 74 -13.86 -13.84 9.51
N VAL A 75 -13.55 -12.84 10.32
CA VAL A 75 -14.54 -11.86 10.79
C VAL A 75 -15.04 -11.01 9.64
N SER A 76 -14.13 -10.51 8.78
CA SER A 76 -14.49 -9.70 7.63
C SER A 76 -15.32 -10.48 6.61
N PHE A 77 -15.00 -11.75 6.38
CA PHE A 77 -15.83 -12.63 5.54
C PHE A 77 -17.25 -12.78 6.10
N LYS A 78 -17.38 -13.08 7.40
CA LYS A 78 -18.70 -13.25 8.04
C LYS A 78 -19.53 -11.97 8.05
N LYS A 79 -18.89 -10.81 8.21
CA LYS A 79 -19.61 -9.53 8.37
C LYS A 79 -19.86 -8.81 7.04
N TYR A 80 -18.94 -8.91 6.10
CA TYR A 80 -18.95 -8.14 4.85
C TYR A 80 -18.92 -9.00 3.58
N GLY A 81 -18.83 -10.33 3.70
CA GLY A 81 -18.65 -11.21 2.54
C GLY A 81 -17.29 -11.07 1.84
N ASN A 82 -16.35 -10.34 2.45
CA ASN A 82 -15.02 -10.06 1.88
C ASN A 82 -13.91 -10.62 2.78
N VAL A 83 -13.24 -11.69 2.34
CA VAL A 83 -12.12 -12.32 3.07
C VAL A 83 -10.85 -11.47 3.06
N LEU A 84 -10.71 -10.56 2.08
CA LEU A 84 -9.50 -9.75 1.88
C LEU A 84 -9.58 -8.38 2.54
N LYS A 85 -10.73 -7.96 3.06
CA LYS A 85 -10.93 -6.61 3.60
C LYS A 85 -9.83 -6.18 4.59
N SER A 86 -9.49 -7.03 5.57
CA SER A 86 -8.42 -6.71 6.53
C SER A 86 -7.05 -6.62 5.86
N THR A 87 -6.77 -7.47 4.88
CA THR A 87 -5.51 -7.44 4.12
C THR A 87 -5.38 -6.16 3.32
N GLU A 88 -6.45 -5.73 2.66
CA GLU A 88 -6.49 -4.45 1.93
C GLU A 88 -6.31 -3.26 2.87
N MET A 89 -6.95 -3.30 4.05
CA MET A 89 -6.75 -2.26 5.08
C MET A 89 -5.28 -2.19 5.53
N ALA A 90 -4.62 -3.32 5.75
CA ALA A 90 -3.19 -3.34 6.09
C ALA A 90 -2.32 -2.82 4.94
N LEU A 91 -2.62 -3.22 3.71
CA LEU A 91 -1.92 -2.77 2.50
C LEU A 91 -1.93 -1.24 2.40
N HIS A 92 -3.11 -0.63 2.42
CA HIS A 92 -3.27 0.81 2.24
C HIS A 92 -2.75 1.62 3.44
N SER A 93 -2.78 1.08 4.67
CA SER A 93 -2.33 1.80 5.85
C SER A 93 -0.82 1.71 6.10
N SER A 94 -0.14 0.68 5.62
CA SER A 94 1.29 0.42 5.87
C SER A 94 2.18 1.55 5.35
N VAL A 95 2.02 1.90 4.09
CA VAL A 95 2.89 2.87 3.40
C VAL A 95 2.81 4.26 4.05
N PRO A 96 1.63 4.88 4.26
CA PRO A 96 1.58 6.20 4.90
C PRO A 96 2.05 6.18 6.36
N LYS A 97 1.98 5.05 7.06
CA LYS A 97 2.54 4.94 8.41
C LYS A 97 4.07 4.99 8.42
N ILE A 98 4.70 4.24 7.53
CA ILE A 98 6.16 4.31 7.37
C ILE A 98 6.58 5.71 6.93
N ALA A 99 5.82 6.34 6.04
CA ALA A 99 6.08 7.71 5.62
C ALA A 99 6.10 8.69 6.80
N ILE A 100 5.11 8.58 7.69
CA ILE A 100 5.04 9.39 8.91
C ILE A 100 6.23 9.10 9.84
N GLU A 101 6.52 7.83 10.10
CA GLU A 101 7.61 7.40 10.98
C GLU A 101 8.98 7.87 10.48
N LYS A 102 9.25 7.69 9.18
CA LYS A 102 10.51 8.07 8.54
C LYS A 102 10.59 9.56 8.19
N LYS A 103 9.50 10.31 8.38
CA LYS A 103 9.41 11.74 8.01
C LYS A 103 9.68 11.96 6.52
N ILE A 104 9.10 11.10 5.69
CA ILE A 104 9.13 11.19 4.22
C ILE A 104 7.73 11.64 3.80
N SER A 105 7.62 12.79 3.15
CA SER A 105 6.32 13.39 2.83
C SER A 105 5.71 12.91 1.51
N LEU A 106 6.51 12.46 0.56
CA LEU A 106 6.04 12.03 -0.75
C LEU A 106 5.86 10.52 -0.81
N ILE A 107 4.67 10.08 -1.22
CA ILE A 107 4.34 8.68 -1.47
C ILE A 107 3.93 8.53 -2.93
N LEU A 108 4.49 7.54 -3.61
CA LEU A 108 4.20 7.23 -5.00
C LEU A 108 3.60 5.83 -5.11
N TRP A 109 2.46 5.72 -5.80
CA TRP A 109 1.76 4.49 -6.13
C TRP A 109 1.65 4.32 -7.64
N GLY A 110 1.59 3.09 -8.12
CA GLY A 110 1.48 2.82 -9.56
C GLY A 110 0.10 3.13 -10.10
N GLU A 111 -0.88 2.41 -9.63
CA GLU A 111 -2.23 2.39 -10.15
C GLU A 111 -3.20 3.19 -9.29
N ASN A 112 -4.26 3.69 -9.95
CA ASN A 112 -5.32 4.41 -9.26
C ASN A 112 -6.41 3.42 -8.81
N ASP A 113 -6.34 3.01 -7.55
CA ASP A 113 -7.29 2.08 -6.93
C ASP A 113 -8.74 2.55 -7.05
N ALA A 114 -8.98 3.87 -6.98
CA ALA A 114 -10.32 4.42 -7.12
C ALA A 114 -10.92 4.15 -8.52
N LEU A 115 -10.09 4.18 -9.56
CA LEU A 115 -10.51 3.86 -10.92
C LEU A 115 -10.68 2.36 -11.13
N GLN A 116 -9.78 1.54 -10.56
CA GLN A 116 -9.81 0.09 -10.71
C GLN A 116 -11.04 -0.54 -10.05
N VAL A 117 -11.38 -0.10 -8.85
CA VAL A 117 -12.55 -0.62 -8.11
C VAL A 117 -13.81 0.23 -8.28
N GLY A 118 -13.74 1.33 -9.04
CA GLY A 118 -14.89 2.21 -9.27
C GLY A 118 -15.32 3.00 -8.03
N ASP A 119 -14.43 3.21 -7.07
CA ASP A 119 -14.73 3.92 -5.81
C ASP A 119 -14.58 5.43 -5.97
N SER A 120 -15.66 6.08 -6.37
CA SER A 120 -15.69 7.52 -6.62
C SER A 120 -15.35 8.37 -5.37
N GLY A 121 -15.56 7.85 -4.15
CA GLY A 121 -15.25 8.55 -2.90
C GLY A 121 -13.75 8.73 -2.68
N ALA A 122 -12.94 7.86 -3.26
CA ALA A 122 -11.48 7.92 -3.19
C ALA A 122 -10.83 8.70 -4.33
N MET A 123 -11.61 9.18 -5.30
CA MET A 123 -11.08 9.99 -6.42
C MET A 123 -10.45 11.28 -5.90
N GLY A 124 -9.24 11.57 -6.40
CA GLY A 124 -8.53 12.82 -6.14
C GLY A 124 -8.99 13.98 -7.05
N LYS A 125 -8.32 15.12 -6.94
CA LYS A 125 -8.60 16.33 -7.75
C LYS A 125 -8.29 16.13 -9.23
N ASN A 126 -7.39 15.20 -9.53
CA ASN A 126 -6.99 14.81 -10.88
C ASN A 126 -6.50 13.36 -10.84
N TYR A 127 -6.10 12.82 -12.00
CA TYR A 127 -5.67 11.42 -12.14
C TYR A 127 -4.40 11.06 -11.34
N PHE A 128 -3.56 12.05 -11.00
CA PHE A 128 -2.35 11.84 -10.20
C PHE A 128 -2.59 11.95 -8.70
N ASP A 129 -3.67 12.61 -8.26
CA ASP A 129 -3.93 12.87 -6.84
C ASP A 129 -4.52 11.64 -6.14
N ALA A 130 -3.78 11.09 -5.21
CA ALA A 130 -4.19 9.95 -4.38
C ALA A 130 -4.47 10.32 -2.91
N ASN A 131 -4.55 11.60 -2.57
CA ASN A 131 -4.73 12.05 -1.18
C ASN A 131 -6.10 11.67 -0.58
N ASN A 132 -7.07 11.31 -1.42
CA ASN A 132 -8.38 10.81 -1.01
C ASN A 132 -8.43 9.28 -0.82
N LEU A 133 -7.32 8.57 -0.95
CA LEU A 133 -7.24 7.11 -0.78
C LEU A 133 -7.87 6.64 0.55
N ARG A 134 -7.79 7.45 1.60
CA ARG A 134 -8.43 7.19 2.89
C ARG A 134 -9.94 6.96 2.84
N ASN A 135 -10.61 7.42 1.77
CA ASN A 135 -12.05 7.32 1.60
C ASN A 135 -12.47 6.05 0.84
N LEU A 136 -11.52 5.16 0.49
CA LEU A 136 -11.85 3.86 -0.09
C LEU A 136 -12.87 3.12 0.80
N ASN A 137 -13.86 2.52 0.18
CA ASN A 137 -14.90 1.76 0.88
C ASN A 137 -14.30 0.66 1.76
N THR A 138 -13.23 0.02 1.32
CA THR A 138 -12.52 -0.99 2.11
C THR A 138 -11.97 -0.42 3.42
N LEU A 139 -11.60 0.87 3.47
CA LEU A 139 -11.05 1.55 4.65
C LEU A 139 -12.13 2.15 5.56
N THR A 140 -13.24 2.60 4.97
CA THR A 140 -14.27 3.37 5.69
C THR A 140 -15.47 2.55 6.10
N GLU A 141 -15.87 1.54 5.32
CA GLU A 141 -17.03 0.72 5.58
C GLU A 141 -16.88 -0.08 6.89
N GLY A 142 -17.80 0.15 7.80
CA GLY A 142 -17.86 -0.54 9.10
C GLY A 142 -16.87 -0.07 10.14
N GLY A 143 -16.14 1.02 9.88
CA GLY A 143 -15.18 1.60 10.83
C GLY A 143 -14.02 0.67 11.19
N VAL A 144 -13.42 0.86 12.35
CA VAL A 144 -12.29 0.05 12.86
C VAL A 144 -12.65 -0.78 14.10
N GLU A 145 -13.82 -0.59 14.64
CA GLU A 145 -14.29 -1.21 15.90
C GLU A 145 -14.27 -2.73 15.79
N TRP A 146 -14.67 -3.28 14.65
CA TRP A 146 -14.67 -4.72 14.41
C TRP A 146 -13.27 -5.36 14.46
N ILE A 147 -12.22 -4.57 14.23
CA ILE A 147 -10.81 -4.98 14.37
C ILE A 147 -10.43 -4.94 15.84
N LEU A 148 -10.72 -3.82 16.51
CA LEU A 148 -10.38 -3.58 17.92
C LEU A 148 -11.07 -4.55 18.87
N ASP A 149 -12.25 -5.06 18.49
CA ASP A 149 -12.96 -6.10 19.23
C ASP A 149 -12.28 -7.49 19.19
N LYS A 150 -11.35 -7.70 18.25
CA LYS A 150 -10.80 -9.03 17.98
C LYS A 150 -9.30 -9.15 18.19
N VAL A 151 -8.58 -8.06 18.09
CA VAL A 151 -7.11 -8.04 18.27
C VAL A 151 -6.71 -6.89 19.18
N ASP A 152 -5.61 -7.07 19.90
CA ASP A 152 -5.06 -6.02 20.77
C ASP A 152 -4.80 -4.74 19.99
N SER A 153 -5.01 -3.61 20.66
CA SER A 153 -4.92 -2.28 20.03
C SER A 153 -3.59 -2.03 19.32
N TYR A 154 -2.48 -2.54 19.85
CA TYR A 154 -1.17 -2.41 19.19
C TYR A 154 -1.07 -3.26 17.91
N LYS A 155 -1.69 -4.45 17.86
CA LYS A 155 -1.75 -5.28 16.65
C LYS A 155 -2.73 -4.72 15.62
N ALA A 156 -3.78 -4.04 16.10
CA ALA A 156 -4.76 -3.40 15.23
C ALA A 156 -4.15 -2.25 14.41
N GLN A 157 -3.08 -1.63 14.90
CA GLN A 157 -2.49 -0.46 14.24
C GLN A 157 -2.13 -0.69 12.77
N ILE A 158 -1.66 -1.88 12.39
CA ILE A 158 -1.28 -2.16 11.00
C ILE A 158 -2.47 -2.06 10.03
N TYR A 159 -3.70 -2.23 10.52
CA TYR A 159 -4.93 -2.23 9.72
C TYR A 159 -5.64 -0.86 9.67
N ILE A 160 -5.24 0.06 10.56
CA ILE A 160 -5.92 1.36 10.72
C ILE A 160 -5.18 2.43 9.93
N TYR A 161 -5.85 3.04 8.96
CA TYR A 161 -5.29 4.14 8.18
C TYR A 161 -4.97 5.34 9.09
N PRO A 162 -3.85 6.07 8.88
CA PRO A 162 -3.50 7.22 9.70
C PRO A 162 -4.61 8.27 9.74
N SER A 163 -4.83 8.89 10.91
CA SER A 163 -5.82 9.95 11.04
C SER A 163 -5.49 11.15 10.12
N LYS A 164 -6.52 11.92 9.78
CA LYS A 164 -6.36 13.14 8.97
C LYS A 164 -5.39 14.13 9.61
N GLU A 165 -5.38 14.20 10.94
CA GLU A 165 -4.48 15.07 11.70
C GLU A 165 -3.02 14.64 11.56
N LEU A 166 -2.73 13.35 11.71
CA LEU A 166 -1.37 12.81 11.52
C LEU A 166 -0.90 13.00 10.09
N PHE A 167 -1.77 12.74 9.13
CA PHE A 167 -1.49 12.93 7.71
C PHE A 167 -1.11 14.38 7.40
N ASN A 168 -1.92 15.34 7.85
CA ASN A 168 -1.68 16.77 7.66
C ASN A 168 -0.42 17.25 8.40
N LYS A 169 -0.21 16.80 9.63
CA LYS A 169 0.99 17.14 10.43
C LYS A 169 2.27 16.66 9.75
N ALA A 170 2.24 15.48 9.14
CA ALA A 170 3.36 14.92 8.39
C ALA A 170 3.51 15.54 6.98
N LYS A 171 2.53 16.35 6.55
CA LYS A 171 2.46 16.96 5.20
C LYS A 171 2.60 15.89 4.11
N LEU A 172 1.90 14.76 4.30
CA LEU A 172 1.93 13.70 3.30
C LEU A 172 1.24 14.15 2.02
N ASP A 173 1.86 13.78 0.91
CA ASP A 173 1.31 13.92 -0.43
C ASP A 173 1.43 12.57 -1.14
N ILE A 174 0.30 12.04 -1.62
CA ILE A 174 0.23 10.76 -2.29
C ILE A 174 -0.12 10.97 -3.75
N MET A 175 0.69 10.41 -4.63
CA MET A 175 0.50 10.52 -6.07
C MET A 175 0.48 9.16 -6.76
N TYR A 176 -0.40 9.03 -7.75
CA TYR A 176 -0.39 7.90 -8.69
C TYR A 176 0.55 8.20 -9.85
N LEU A 177 1.42 7.24 -10.19
CA LEU A 177 2.33 7.39 -11.32
C LEU A 177 1.79 6.80 -12.62
N GLY A 178 0.88 5.83 -12.56
CA GLY A 178 0.30 5.20 -13.75
C GLY A 178 -0.13 6.18 -14.84
N PRO A 179 -0.78 7.32 -14.52
CA PRO A 179 -1.16 8.31 -15.52
C PRO A 179 0.01 9.02 -16.24
N ALA A 180 1.25 8.85 -15.77
CA ALA A 180 2.44 9.41 -16.41
C ALA A 180 2.92 8.59 -17.61
N TRP A 181 2.36 7.39 -17.84
CA TRP A 181 2.73 6.50 -18.94
C TRP A 181 1.59 6.34 -19.92
N ASP A 182 1.84 6.61 -21.20
CA ASP A 182 0.90 6.36 -22.29
C ASP A 182 0.80 4.86 -22.62
N ASP A 183 1.82 4.08 -22.23
CA ASP A 183 1.98 2.66 -22.55
C ASP A 183 1.77 1.74 -21.34
N TRP A 184 1.08 2.18 -20.30
CA TRP A 184 0.81 1.37 -19.12
C TRP A 184 -0.05 0.16 -19.47
N SER A 185 0.57 -0.99 -19.63
CA SER A 185 -0.07 -2.24 -20.01
C SER A 185 0.66 -3.45 -19.40
N ASN A 186 0.04 -4.62 -19.49
CA ASN A 186 0.65 -5.87 -19.06
C ASN A 186 1.95 -6.18 -19.80
N ASP A 187 2.01 -5.91 -21.09
CA ASP A 187 3.16 -6.23 -21.93
C ASP A 187 4.30 -5.23 -21.72
N SER A 188 3.99 -3.94 -21.70
CA SER A 188 5.00 -2.88 -21.54
C SER A 188 5.57 -2.80 -20.11
N ASN A 189 4.87 -3.34 -19.11
CA ASN A 189 5.34 -3.40 -17.73
C ASN A 189 6.17 -4.67 -17.44
N SER A 190 6.23 -5.60 -18.38
CA SER A 190 7.10 -6.79 -18.26
C SER A 190 8.55 -6.40 -18.56
N ILE A 191 9.42 -6.53 -17.56
CA ILE A 191 10.86 -6.27 -17.63
C ILE A 191 11.61 -7.60 -17.67
#